data_2d3ce3662e31bc94b80dffd5668a7f03
#
_entry.id   2d3ce3662e31bc94b80dffd5668a7f03
#
_cell.length_a   1.000
_cell.length_b   1.000
_cell.length_c   1.000
_cell.angle_alpha   90.00
_cell.angle_beta   90.00
_cell.angle_gamma   90.00
#
_symmetry.space_group_name_H-M   'P 1'
#
loop_
_entity.id
_entity.type
_entity.pdbx_description
1 polymer ?
#
loop_
_entity_poly.entity_id
_entity_poly.type
_entity_poly.pdbx_seq_one_letter_code
_entity_poly.pdbx_strand_id
1 'polypeptide(L)'
;MTPTKQENTKGISATDYIRTNFQSSDRLAILVRNRNRGETVQRITTSARIVEPAFQEWMHFKNEKESCDIYVGMNTLKPEARTRTKEDIQTIRHLYVDIDHDGPAALAKIQQSSLVPSPNYTVNTSPDKFQVVWRVENISPEQAEALQRAMARKFGGDPAATDSTRVLRLPSFLNRKYDTEFQVQAEKHTDRVYHLQDFRLRTEPIESDFRPRHHSQTPASSESRPLSQSEHDWAYAKRALARGDDPELVIQRIADYRAGGKDDPNYYARHTVIKAQAALDSAAKRAPDEAVSRSEQTPVVPEH
;
A
#
# COMPACT_ATOMS: atom_id res chain seq x y z
N MET A 1 -21.38 -32.48 -33.13
CA MET A 1 -21.06 -31.42 -32.14
C MET A 1 -19.56 -31.36 -32.02
N THR A 2 -18.93 -30.39 -32.65
CA THR A 2 -17.49 -30.17 -32.65
C THR A 2 -17.14 -29.44 -31.35
N PRO A 3 -16.12 -29.86 -30.57
CA PRO A 3 -15.73 -29.15 -29.38
C PRO A 3 -15.08 -27.82 -29.78
N THR A 4 -15.64 -26.73 -29.29
CA THR A 4 -15.11 -25.37 -29.41
C THR A 4 -13.71 -25.36 -28.80
N LYS A 5 -12.70 -25.10 -29.62
CA LYS A 5 -11.33 -24.80 -29.14
C LYS A 5 -11.41 -23.65 -28.17
N GLN A 6 -11.15 -23.88 -26.88
CA GLN A 6 -10.76 -22.85 -25.95
C GLN A 6 -9.47 -22.24 -26.50
N GLU A 7 -9.56 -21.03 -27.01
CA GLU A 7 -8.39 -20.20 -27.27
C GLU A 7 -7.67 -19.99 -25.93
N ASN A 8 -6.52 -20.62 -25.87
CA ASN A 8 -5.58 -20.49 -24.75
C ASN A 8 -5.03 -19.05 -24.79
N THR A 9 -5.77 -18.10 -24.24
CA THR A 9 -5.29 -16.72 -24.05
C THR A 9 -4.11 -16.79 -23.09
N LYS A 10 -2.91 -16.83 -23.67
CA LYS A 10 -1.65 -16.75 -22.95
C LYS A 10 -1.71 -15.47 -22.09
N GLY A 11 -1.83 -15.61 -20.79
CA GLY A 11 -1.84 -14.48 -19.86
C GLY A 11 -0.61 -13.60 -20.08
N ILE A 12 -0.74 -12.32 -19.77
CA ILE A 12 0.34 -11.33 -19.93
C ILE A 12 1.52 -11.74 -19.05
N SER A 13 2.74 -11.78 -19.63
CA SER A 13 3.95 -12.07 -18.87
C SER A 13 4.30 -10.94 -17.90
N ALA A 14 5.05 -11.25 -16.82
CA ALA A 14 5.56 -10.25 -15.88
C ALA A 14 6.36 -9.16 -16.61
N THR A 15 7.18 -9.57 -17.57
CA THR A 15 8.00 -8.67 -18.40
C THR A 15 7.14 -7.71 -19.23
N ASP A 16 6.09 -8.23 -19.90
CA ASP A 16 5.21 -7.41 -20.72
C ASP A 16 4.35 -6.48 -19.84
N TYR A 17 3.90 -6.99 -18.68
CA TYR A 17 3.20 -6.16 -17.70
C TYR A 17 4.05 -4.96 -17.26
N ILE A 18 5.32 -5.18 -16.90
CA ILE A 18 6.24 -4.11 -16.50
C ILE A 18 6.50 -3.14 -17.65
N ARG A 19 6.84 -3.64 -18.85
CA ARG A 19 7.13 -2.78 -20.02
C ARG A 19 5.96 -1.91 -20.46
N THR A 20 4.74 -2.42 -20.31
CA THR A 20 3.54 -1.67 -20.72
C THR A 20 3.16 -0.60 -19.69
N ASN A 21 3.42 -0.86 -18.41
CA ASN A 21 2.93 -0.01 -17.33
C ASN A 21 3.93 1.04 -16.85
N PHE A 22 5.23 0.87 -17.14
CA PHE A 22 6.28 1.74 -16.61
C PHE A 22 7.28 2.12 -17.71
N GLN A 23 7.86 3.32 -17.59
CA GLN A 23 8.97 3.75 -18.42
C GLN A 23 10.24 3.01 -17.99
N SER A 24 11.19 2.81 -18.91
CA SER A 24 12.44 2.08 -18.64
C SER A 24 13.25 2.65 -17.46
N SER A 25 13.21 3.96 -17.28
CA SER A 25 13.89 4.70 -16.20
C SER A 25 13.11 4.72 -14.88
N ASP A 26 11.82 4.35 -14.86
CA ASP A 26 11.01 4.36 -13.66
C ASP A 26 11.59 3.44 -12.59
N ARG A 27 11.83 3.96 -11.39
CA ARG A 27 12.30 3.19 -10.25
C ARG A 27 11.12 2.60 -9.50
N LEU A 28 11.16 1.29 -9.29
CA LEU A 28 10.09 0.51 -8.70
C LEU A 28 10.61 -0.32 -7.54
N ALA A 29 9.74 -0.62 -6.60
CA ALA A 29 10.00 -1.60 -5.56
C ALA A 29 9.49 -2.98 -6.01
N ILE A 30 10.35 -3.99 -6.00
CA ILE A 30 9.97 -5.40 -6.04
C ILE A 30 10.02 -5.94 -4.63
N LEU A 31 8.90 -6.49 -4.17
CA LEU A 31 8.77 -7.10 -2.85
C LEU A 31 8.68 -8.61 -2.99
N VAL A 32 9.53 -9.31 -2.27
CA VAL A 32 9.59 -10.78 -2.21
C VAL A 32 9.26 -11.19 -0.79
N ARG A 33 8.16 -11.90 -0.59
CA ARG A 33 7.67 -12.29 0.74
C ARG A 33 7.65 -13.80 0.90
N ASN A 34 8.46 -14.33 1.80
CA ASN A 34 8.37 -15.71 2.27
C ASN A 34 7.45 -15.75 3.49
N ARG A 35 6.26 -16.34 3.34
CA ARG A 35 5.28 -16.40 4.43
C ARG A 35 5.66 -17.40 5.52
N ASN A 36 6.28 -18.51 5.13
CA ASN A 36 6.64 -19.58 6.06
C ASN A 36 7.75 -19.14 7.03
N ARG A 37 8.65 -18.26 6.54
CA ARG A 37 9.74 -17.68 7.34
C ARG A 37 9.40 -16.33 7.94
N GLY A 38 8.26 -15.71 7.58
CA GLY A 38 7.91 -14.35 7.97
C GLY A 38 8.83 -13.28 7.37
N GLU A 39 9.65 -13.63 6.37
CA GLU A 39 10.66 -12.76 5.79
C GLU A 39 10.09 -11.95 4.62
N THR A 40 10.48 -10.68 4.56
CA THR A 40 10.17 -9.81 3.42
C THR A 40 11.43 -9.09 2.97
N VAL A 41 11.78 -9.26 1.70
CA VAL A 41 12.92 -8.58 1.06
C VAL A 41 12.37 -7.58 0.04
N GLN A 42 12.84 -6.35 0.09
CA GLN A 42 12.52 -5.32 -0.88
C GLN A 42 13.76 -4.95 -1.70
N ARG A 43 13.61 -4.91 -3.03
CA ARG A 43 14.61 -4.37 -3.95
C ARG A 43 14.02 -3.21 -4.72
N ILE A 44 14.74 -2.07 -4.72
CA ILE A 44 14.38 -0.89 -5.52
C ILE A 44 15.36 -0.81 -6.68
N THR A 45 14.81 -0.82 -7.90
CA THR A 45 15.59 -0.77 -9.12
C THR A 45 14.78 -0.19 -10.28
N THR A 46 15.40 0.01 -11.44
CA THR A 46 14.71 0.52 -12.62
C THR A 46 13.82 -0.55 -13.27
N SER A 47 12.75 -0.12 -13.91
CA SER A 47 11.89 -0.97 -14.72
C SER A 47 12.69 -1.73 -15.79
N ALA A 48 13.66 -1.07 -16.45
CA ALA A 48 14.58 -1.70 -17.39
C ALA A 48 15.31 -2.91 -16.79
N ARG A 49 15.83 -2.78 -15.56
CA ARG A 49 16.53 -3.87 -14.89
C ARG A 49 15.59 -5.01 -14.44
N ILE A 50 14.37 -4.70 -14.06
CA ILE A 50 13.39 -5.72 -13.66
C ILE A 50 13.11 -6.68 -14.82
N VAL A 51 13.06 -6.19 -16.06
CA VAL A 51 12.78 -7.00 -17.26
C VAL A 51 13.99 -7.74 -17.84
N GLU A 52 15.17 -7.54 -17.28
CA GLU A 52 16.38 -8.29 -17.68
C GLU A 52 16.25 -9.78 -17.32
N PRO A 53 16.73 -10.71 -18.16
CA PRO A 53 16.62 -12.14 -17.93
C PRO A 53 17.11 -12.56 -16.53
N ALA A 54 18.28 -12.09 -16.11
CA ALA A 54 18.84 -12.45 -14.80
C ALA A 54 17.96 -12.01 -13.61
N PHE A 55 17.25 -10.87 -13.72
CA PHE A 55 16.34 -10.42 -12.66
C PHE A 55 15.04 -11.25 -12.67
N GLN A 56 14.54 -11.60 -13.87
CA GLN A 56 13.38 -12.47 -14.01
C GLN A 56 13.68 -13.87 -13.46
N GLU A 57 14.83 -14.45 -13.78
CA GLU A 57 15.29 -15.75 -13.25
C GLU A 57 15.39 -15.72 -11.72
N TRP A 58 15.93 -14.63 -11.15
CA TRP A 58 15.97 -14.46 -9.70
C TRP A 58 14.56 -14.43 -9.08
N MET A 59 13.60 -13.73 -9.69
CA MET A 59 12.21 -13.71 -9.19
C MET A 59 11.54 -15.09 -9.30
N HIS A 60 11.75 -15.80 -10.43
CA HIS A 60 11.27 -17.18 -10.60
C HIS A 60 11.86 -18.11 -9.56
N PHE A 61 13.18 -18.05 -9.34
CA PHE A 61 13.82 -18.85 -8.30
C PHE A 61 13.21 -18.59 -6.92
N LYS A 62 13.01 -17.32 -6.54
CA LYS A 62 12.36 -16.95 -5.28
C LYS A 62 10.93 -17.48 -5.18
N ASN A 63 10.16 -17.40 -6.25
CA ASN A 63 8.76 -17.85 -6.26
C ASN A 63 8.65 -19.38 -6.26
N GLU A 64 9.37 -20.06 -7.13
CA GLU A 64 9.23 -21.49 -7.37
C GLU A 64 10.00 -22.36 -6.37
N LYS A 65 11.24 -21.96 -6.03
CA LYS A 65 12.13 -22.75 -5.17
C LYS A 65 12.07 -22.33 -3.70
N GLU A 66 11.92 -21.05 -3.42
CA GLU A 66 11.86 -20.54 -2.05
C GLU A 66 10.41 -20.24 -1.58
N SER A 67 9.40 -20.55 -2.38
CA SER A 67 7.97 -20.37 -2.07
C SER A 67 7.64 -18.93 -1.64
N CYS A 68 8.22 -17.94 -2.32
CA CYS A 68 7.96 -16.54 -2.04
C CYS A 68 6.87 -15.96 -2.95
N ASP A 69 6.03 -15.11 -2.41
CA ASP A 69 5.16 -14.22 -3.18
C ASP A 69 5.98 -13.10 -3.82
N ILE A 70 5.63 -12.72 -5.06
CA ILE A 70 6.27 -11.62 -5.80
C ILE A 70 5.28 -10.48 -6.01
N TYR A 71 5.69 -9.26 -5.62
CA TYR A 71 4.89 -8.05 -5.77
C TYR A 71 5.69 -6.94 -6.43
N VAL A 72 4.99 -6.01 -7.07
CA VAL A 72 5.55 -4.78 -7.66
C VAL A 72 4.88 -3.54 -7.09
N GLY A 73 5.67 -2.50 -6.81
CA GLY A 73 5.17 -1.17 -6.45
C GLY A 73 4.40 -0.54 -7.61
N MET A 74 3.22 -0.02 -7.33
CA MET A 74 2.34 0.51 -8.38
C MET A 74 2.70 1.92 -8.83
N ASN A 75 3.52 2.63 -8.05
CA ASN A 75 3.93 4.00 -8.32
C ASN A 75 5.46 4.10 -8.32
N THR A 76 5.99 5.13 -9.01
CA THR A 76 7.43 5.29 -9.15
C THR A 76 8.04 5.94 -7.91
N LEU A 77 9.28 5.63 -7.66
CA LEU A 77 10.06 6.13 -6.54
C LEU A 77 11.10 7.15 -7.00
N LYS A 78 11.42 8.10 -6.13
CA LYS A 78 12.47 9.09 -6.34
C LYS A 78 13.83 8.42 -6.61
N PRO A 79 14.74 9.06 -7.36
CA PRO A 79 16.06 8.48 -7.70
C PRO A 79 16.87 8.06 -6.47
N GLU A 80 16.81 8.83 -5.39
CA GLU A 80 17.52 8.60 -4.13
C GLU A 80 16.81 7.64 -3.19
N ALA A 81 15.55 7.27 -3.46
CA ALA A 81 14.73 6.45 -2.57
C ALA A 81 15.37 5.08 -2.31
N ARG A 82 15.48 4.73 -1.03
CA ARG A 82 15.92 3.42 -0.54
C ARG A 82 14.81 2.63 0.11
N THR A 83 13.70 3.31 0.37
CA THR A 83 12.49 2.76 0.96
C THR A 83 11.29 3.05 0.07
N ARG A 84 10.10 2.64 0.48
CA ARG A 84 8.85 2.88 -0.24
C ARG A 84 7.87 3.56 0.72
N THR A 85 8.27 4.73 1.23
CA THR A 85 7.39 5.59 2.01
C THR A 85 6.60 6.53 1.10
N LYS A 86 5.63 7.27 1.65
CA LYS A 86 4.86 8.25 0.86
C LYS A 86 5.74 9.37 0.33
N GLU A 87 6.72 9.77 1.12
CA GLU A 87 7.70 10.80 0.77
C GLU A 87 8.65 10.36 -0.35
N ASP A 88 8.83 9.03 -0.51
CA ASP A 88 9.66 8.45 -1.57
C ASP A 88 8.93 8.35 -2.92
N ILE A 89 7.60 8.49 -2.96
CA ILE A 89 6.82 8.45 -4.20
C ILE A 89 7.17 9.67 -5.06
N GLN A 90 7.54 9.41 -6.31
CA GLN A 90 7.84 10.43 -7.30
C GLN A 90 6.62 10.74 -8.16
N THR A 91 5.99 9.71 -8.72
CA THR A 91 4.87 9.87 -9.65
C THR A 91 3.83 8.79 -9.40
N ILE A 92 2.58 9.20 -9.39
CA ILE A 92 1.45 8.28 -9.42
C ILE A 92 1.27 7.80 -10.86
N ARG A 93 1.45 6.48 -11.06
CA ARG A 93 1.27 5.81 -12.36
C ARG A 93 -0.03 5.03 -12.43
N HIS A 94 -0.53 4.58 -11.27
CA HIS A 94 -1.69 3.71 -11.22
C HIS A 94 -2.63 4.07 -10.08
N LEU A 95 -3.92 3.91 -10.38
CA LEU A 95 -4.98 3.70 -9.39
C LEU A 95 -5.37 2.23 -9.42
N TYR A 96 -5.87 1.72 -8.31
CA TYR A 96 -6.25 0.31 -8.18
C TYR A 96 -7.33 0.09 -7.15
N VAL A 97 -8.03 -1.03 -7.29
CA VAL A 97 -8.95 -1.58 -6.30
C VAL A 97 -8.56 -3.02 -6.05
N ASP A 98 -8.31 -3.38 -4.81
CA ASP A 98 -8.03 -4.75 -4.36
C ASP A 98 -9.34 -5.38 -3.88
N ILE A 99 -9.79 -6.44 -4.53
CA ILE A 99 -11.07 -7.10 -4.30
C ILE A 99 -10.81 -8.47 -3.70
N ASP A 100 -11.04 -8.60 -2.41
CA ASP A 100 -10.82 -9.84 -1.66
C ASP A 100 -12.08 -10.70 -1.48
N HIS A 101 -13.27 -10.15 -1.75
CA HIS A 101 -14.57 -10.82 -1.58
C HIS A 101 -15.49 -10.50 -2.75
N ASP A 102 -16.34 -11.45 -3.13
CA ASP A 102 -17.34 -11.30 -4.20
C ASP A 102 -16.76 -10.78 -5.52
N GLY A 103 -15.57 -11.25 -5.88
CA GLY A 103 -14.78 -10.74 -6.99
C GLY A 103 -15.54 -10.60 -8.31
N PRO A 104 -16.22 -11.63 -8.81
CA PRO A 104 -16.99 -11.54 -10.06
C PRO A 104 -18.08 -10.47 -10.02
N ALA A 105 -18.81 -10.35 -8.90
CA ALA A 105 -19.86 -9.34 -8.76
C ALA A 105 -19.27 -7.91 -8.66
N ALA A 106 -18.14 -7.74 -7.97
CA ALA A 106 -17.45 -6.46 -7.90
C ALA A 106 -16.89 -6.03 -9.27
N LEU A 107 -16.29 -6.96 -10.03
CA LEU A 107 -15.84 -6.71 -11.41
C LEU A 107 -16.99 -6.28 -12.32
N ALA A 108 -18.12 -6.98 -12.27
CA ALA A 108 -19.30 -6.62 -13.06
C ALA A 108 -19.79 -5.20 -12.71
N LYS A 109 -19.81 -4.83 -11.42
CA LYS A 109 -20.14 -3.47 -10.98
C LYS A 109 -19.17 -2.42 -11.53
N ILE A 110 -17.86 -2.70 -11.57
CA ILE A 110 -16.86 -1.80 -12.13
C ILE A 110 -17.07 -1.65 -13.64
N GLN A 111 -17.23 -2.74 -14.37
CA GLN A 111 -17.39 -2.76 -15.83
C GLN A 111 -18.67 -2.03 -16.29
N GLN A 112 -19.75 -2.12 -15.53
CA GLN A 112 -21.03 -1.47 -15.81
C GLN A 112 -21.11 -0.01 -15.32
N SER A 113 -20.11 0.45 -14.57
CA SER A 113 -20.14 1.76 -13.93
C SER A 113 -19.77 2.87 -14.91
N SER A 114 -20.58 3.93 -14.97
CA SER A 114 -20.23 5.18 -15.65
C SER A 114 -19.36 6.12 -14.80
N LEU A 115 -19.06 5.73 -13.53
CA LEU A 115 -18.31 6.54 -12.58
C LEU A 115 -16.79 6.39 -12.71
N VAL A 116 -16.33 5.31 -13.32
CA VAL A 116 -14.92 5.03 -13.60
C VAL A 116 -14.77 4.62 -15.07
N PRO A 117 -13.64 4.93 -15.70
CA PRO A 117 -13.37 4.45 -17.05
C PRO A 117 -13.09 2.95 -17.05
N SER A 118 -13.05 2.35 -18.25
CA SER A 118 -12.63 0.95 -18.40
C SER A 118 -11.23 0.73 -17.82
N PRO A 119 -11.01 -0.30 -16.96
CA PRO A 119 -9.71 -0.53 -16.38
C PRO A 119 -8.68 -0.93 -17.45
N ASN A 120 -7.40 -0.69 -17.18
CA ASN A 120 -6.35 -1.16 -18.06
C ASN A 120 -6.12 -2.67 -17.89
N TYR A 121 -6.19 -3.13 -16.64
CA TYR A 121 -5.96 -4.53 -16.31
C TYR A 121 -6.92 -5.01 -15.23
N THR A 122 -7.29 -6.28 -15.37
CA THR A 122 -7.83 -7.10 -14.29
C THR A 122 -6.79 -8.17 -13.98
N VAL A 123 -6.29 -8.21 -12.75
CA VAL A 123 -5.32 -9.20 -12.29
C VAL A 123 -6.03 -10.17 -11.37
N ASN A 124 -6.19 -11.43 -11.78
CA ASN A 124 -6.72 -12.49 -10.94
C ASN A 124 -5.59 -13.04 -10.05
N THR A 125 -5.72 -12.86 -8.76
CA THR A 125 -4.67 -13.19 -7.78
C THR A 125 -4.89 -14.52 -7.06
N SER A 126 -6.14 -14.99 -7.00
CA SER A 126 -6.59 -16.30 -6.50
C SER A 126 -8.06 -16.48 -6.88
N PRO A 127 -8.68 -17.64 -6.71
CA PRO A 127 -10.11 -17.80 -6.97
C PRO A 127 -10.92 -16.67 -6.32
N ASP A 128 -11.78 -16.04 -7.12
CA ASP A 128 -12.67 -14.94 -6.72
C ASP A 128 -12.00 -13.67 -6.15
N LYS A 129 -10.67 -13.50 -6.32
CA LYS A 129 -9.93 -12.30 -5.88
C LYS A 129 -9.24 -11.63 -7.05
N PHE A 130 -9.44 -10.30 -7.11
CA PHE A 130 -8.97 -9.51 -8.23
C PHE A 130 -8.33 -8.21 -7.78
N GLN A 131 -7.36 -7.76 -8.56
CA GLN A 131 -6.81 -6.41 -8.50
C GLN A 131 -7.14 -5.72 -9.81
N VAL A 132 -7.90 -4.64 -9.75
CA VAL A 132 -8.31 -3.88 -10.92
C VAL A 132 -7.45 -2.64 -11.00
N VAL A 133 -6.84 -2.37 -12.15
CA VAL A 133 -5.78 -1.37 -12.30
C VAL A 133 -6.09 -0.40 -13.44
N TRP A 134 -5.92 0.89 -13.17
CA TRP A 134 -5.99 1.99 -14.15
C TRP A 134 -4.63 2.70 -14.24
N ARG A 135 -4.15 2.90 -15.46
CA ARG A 135 -2.98 3.73 -15.73
C ARG A 135 -3.40 5.20 -15.72
N VAL A 136 -2.69 6.01 -14.96
CA VAL A 136 -3.03 7.43 -14.78
C VAL A 136 -1.80 8.32 -14.91
N GLU A 137 -2.04 9.60 -15.17
CA GLU A 137 -1.02 10.64 -15.15
C GLU A 137 -1.57 11.95 -14.58
N ASN A 138 -0.66 12.81 -14.12
CA ASN A 138 -0.96 14.14 -13.57
C ASN A 138 -1.97 14.10 -12.39
N ILE A 139 -1.84 13.11 -11.52
CA ILE A 139 -2.63 12.96 -10.30
C ILE A 139 -1.68 13.04 -9.10
N SER A 140 -2.00 13.87 -8.10
CA SER A 140 -1.21 13.93 -6.86
C SER A 140 -1.42 12.69 -5.99
N PRO A 141 -0.48 12.34 -5.08
CA PRO A 141 -0.66 11.23 -4.15
C PRO A 141 -1.95 11.35 -3.32
N GLU A 142 -2.29 12.55 -2.86
CA GLU A 142 -3.49 12.82 -2.06
C GLU A 142 -4.77 12.59 -2.88
N GLN A 143 -4.80 13.08 -4.13
CA GLN A 143 -5.91 12.86 -5.05
C GLN A 143 -6.08 11.38 -5.37
N ALA A 144 -4.97 10.66 -5.61
CA ALA A 144 -4.97 9.24 -5.88
C ALA A 144 -5.55 8.45 -4.69
N GLU A 145 -5.07 8.71 -3.48
CA GLU A 145 -5.55 8.02 -2.28
C GLU A 145 -7.02 8.34 -1.97
N ALA A 146 -7.46 9.61 -2.17
CA ALA A 146 -8.86 9.98 -2.00
C ALA A 146 -9.76 9.22 -2.99
N LEU A 147 -9.33 9.15 -4.26
CA LEU A 147 -10.07 8.45 -5.30
C LEU A 147 -10.08 6.93 -5.08
N GLN A 148 -8.96 6.33 -4.68
CA GLN A 148 -8.88 4.90 -4.33
C GLN A 148 -9.80 4.56 -3.15
N ARG A 149 -9.86 5.39 -2.10
CA ARG A 149 -10.84 5.22 -1.01
C ARG A 149 -12.28 5.27 -1.50
N ALA A 150 -12.59 6.20 -2.40
CA ALA A 150 -13.94 6.32 -2.99
C ALA A 150 -14.28 5.09 -3.84
N MET A 151 -13.33 4.59 -4.65
CA MET A 151 -13.49 3.37 -5.45
C MET A 151 -13.66 2.13 -4.56
N ALA A 152 -12.84 1.97 -3.52
CA ALA A 152 -12.94 0.84 -2.59
C ALA A 152 -14.32 0.80 -1.92
N ARG A 153 -14.82 1.93 -1.41
CA ARG A 153 -16.18 2.02 -0.84
C ARG A 153 -17.26 1.69 -1.86
N LYS A 154 -17.14 2.19 -3.09
CA LYS A 154 -18.17 2.03 -4.13
C LYS A 154 -18.26 0.60 -4.66
N PHE A 155 -17.12 -0.06 -4.83
CA PHE A 155 -17.01 -1.34 -5.52
C PHE A 155 -16.73 -2.53 -4.60
N GLY A 156 -16.63 -2.30 -3.28
CA GLY A 156 -16.38 -3.37 -2.31
C GLY A 156 -14.92 -3.81 -2.27
N GLY A 157 -13.99 -2.90 -2.57
CA GLY A 157 -12.56 -3.15 -2.42
C GLY A 157 -12.08 -3.04 -0.97
N ASP A 158 -10.86 -3.55 -0.71
CA ASP A 158 -10.22 -3.46 0.60
C ASP A 158 -9.89 -1.99 0.94
N PRO A 159 -10.51 -1.40 1.98
CA PRO A 159 -10.23 -0.03 2.39
C PRO A 159 -8.80 0.17 2.91
N ALA A 160 -8.13 -0.90 3.37
CA ALA A 160 -6.72 -0.85 3.77
C ALA A 160 -5.76 -0.81 2.59
N ALA A 161 -6.23 -1.09 1.36
CA ALA A 161 -5.43 -1.12 0.14
C ALA A 161 -5.56 0.18 -0.68
N THR A 162 -5.59 1.34 -0.05
CA THR A 162 -5.85 2.63 -0.72
C THR A 162 -4.69 3.63 -0.61
N ASP A 163 -3.53 3.21 -0.15
CA ASP A 163 -2.34 4.07 -0.01
C ASP A 163 -1.46 4.05 -1.26
N SER A 164 -0.82 5.17 -1.57
CA SER A 164 0.03 5.35 -2.75
C SER A 164 1.30 4.48 -2.77
N THR A 165 1.66 3.90 -1.62
CA THR A 165 2.84 3.04 -1.48
C THR A 165 2.57 1.56 -1.71
N ARG A 166 1.36 1.19 -2.13
CA ARG A 166 0.94 -0.20 -2.28
C ARG A 166 1.78 -0.97 -3.29
N VAL A 167 1.98 -2.25 -3.00
CA VAL A 167 2.46 -3.24 -3.96
C VAL A 167 1.32 -4.18 -4.32
N LEU A 168 1.21 -4.55 -5.58
CA LEU A 168 0.27 -5.54 -6.08
C LEU A 168 1.02 -6.78 -6.57
N ARG A 169 0.32 -7.92 -6.65
CA ARG A 169 0.91 -9.15 -7.15
C ARG A 169 1.33 -8.99 -8.61
N LEU A 170 2.55 -9.44 -8.91
CA LEU A 170 3.05 -9.44 -10.27
C LEU A 170 2.48 -10.65 -11.02
N PRO A 171 1.90 -10.47 -12.22
CA PRO A 171 1.42 -11.57 -13.05
C PRO A 171 2.51 -12.58 -13.39
N SER A 172 2.11 -13.79 -13.78
CA SER A 172 2.94 -14.95 -14.14
C SER A 172 3.62 -15.66 -12.97
N PHE A 173 3.56 -15.15 -11.75
CA PHE A 173 4.09 -15.82 -10.57
C PHE A 173 3.00 -16.57 -9.82
N LEU A 174 3.39 -17.62 -9.09
CA LEU A 174 2.49 -18.38 -8.24
C LEU A 174 2.16 -17.58 -6.98
N ASN A 175 0.88 -17.55 -6.62
CA ASN A 175 0.42 -17.07 -5.35
C ASN A 175 0.73 -18.10 -4.26
N ARG A 176 1.67 -17.82 -3.41
CA ARG A 176 2.12 -18.72 -2.34
C ARG A 176 1.39 -18.51 -1.01
N LYS A 177 0.25 -17.79 -1.04
CA LYS A 177 -0.59 -17.55 0.15
C LYS A 177 -1.38 -18.81 0.58
N TYR A 178 -1.73 -19.65 -0.37
CA TYR A 178 -2.58 -20.80 -0.17
C TYR A 178 -1.83 -22.09 -0.58
N ASP A 179 -2.24 -23.22 -0.01
CA ASP A 179 -1.65 -24.54 -0.33
C ASP A 179 -1.95 -24.96 -1.78
N THR A 180 -3.10 -24.54 -2.31
CA THR A 180 -3.43 -24.76 -3.73
C THR A 180 -2.67 -23.77 -4.60
N GLU A 181 -1.89 -24.31 -5.54
CA GLU A 181 -1.16 -23.47 -6.49
C GLU A 181 -2.12 -22.68 -7.37
N PHE A 182 -1.90 -21.39 -7.44
CA PHE A 182 -2.62 -20.48 -8.32
C PHE A 182 -1.65 -19.52 -8.99
N GLN A 183 -1.57 -19.58 -10.31
CA GLN A 183 -0.77 -18.63 -11.08
C GLN A 183 -1.53 -17.30 -11.21
N VAL A 184 -0.93 -16.21 -10.78
CA VAL A 184 -1.48 -14.86 -10.96
C VAL A 184 -1.56 -14.54 -12.44
N GLN A 185 -2.75 -14.20 -12.92
CA GLN A 185 -3.02 -13.91 -14.32
C GLN A 185 -3.50 -12.48 -14.50
N ALA A 186 -3.07 -11.82 -15.56
CA ALA A 186 -3.55 -10.48 -15.91
C ALA A 186 -4.23 -10.50 -17.28
N GLU A 187 -5.39 -9.87 -17.35
CA GLU A 187 -6.09 -9.57 -18.58
C GLU A 187 -5.99 -8.07 -18.86
N LYS A 188 -5.57 -7.72 -20.08
CA LYS A 188 -5.46 -6.33 -20.52
C LYS A 188 -6.70 -5.94 -21.30
N HIS A 189 -7.29 -4.78 -20.95
CA HIS A 189 -8.50 -4.29 -21.61
C HIS A 189 -8.24 -3.07 -22.49
N THR A 190 -7.31 -2.19 -22.09
CA THR A 190 -7.00 -0.96 -22.86
C THR A 190 -5.59 -0.45 -22.59
N ASP A 191 -5.05 0.34 -23.55
CA ASP A 191 -3.78 1.06 -23.40
C ASP A 191 -3.94 2.53 -22.99
N ARG A 192 -5.17 3.00 -22.76
CA ARG A 192 -5.43 4.41 -22.42
C ARG A 192 -4.75 4.77 -21.12
N VAL A 193 -4.29 6.03 -21.04
CA VAL A 193 -3.86 6.67 -19.80
C VAL A 193 -4.93 7.66 -19.40
N TYR A 194 -5.32 7.67 -18.15
CA TYR A 194 -6.42 8.43 -17.64
C TYR A 194 -5.95 9.60 -16.77
N HIS A 195 -6.79 10.62 -16.67
CA HIS A 195 -6.63 11.77 -15.81
C HIS A 195 -7.70 11.77 -14.72
N LEU A 196 -7.52 12.60 -13.68
CA LEU A 196 -8.47 12.70 -12.58
C LEU A 196 -9.92 12.93 -13.03
N GLN A 197 -10.11 13.74 -14.06
CA GLN A 197 -11.43 14.09 -14.63
C GLN A 197 -12.17 12.92 -15.31
N ASP A 198 -11.47 11.85 -15.66
CA ASP A 198 -12.08 10.64 -16.22
C ASP A 198 -12.82 9.83 -15.16
N PHE A 199 -12.56 10.11 -13.87
CA PHE A 199 -13.20 9.47 -12.72
C PHE A 199 -14.26 10.41 -12.14
N ARG A 200 -15.53 10.00 -12.22
CA ARG A 200 -16.69 10.81 -11.79
C ARG A 200 -17.15 10.47 -10.35
N LEU A 201 -16.31 9.81 -9.57
CA LEU A 201 -16.59 9.53 -8.17
C LEU A 201 -16.45 10.80 -7.33
N ARG A 202 -17.39 11.01 -6.41
CA ARG A 202 -17.22 12.04 -5.39
C ARG A 202 -16.16 11.59 -4.41
N THR A 203 -15.08 12.34 -4.35
CA THR A 203 -14.09 12.22 -3.29
C THR A 203 -14.51 13.12 -2.13
N GLU A 204 -14.38 12.63 -0.90
CA GLU A 204 -14.51 13.52 0.25
C GLU A 204 -13.44 14.60 0.17
N PRO A 205 -13.74 15.85 0.58
CA PRO A 205 -12.73 16.89 0.66
C PRO A 205 -11.53 16.37 1.45
N ILE A 206 -10.33 16.61 0.93
CA ILE A 206 -9.12 16.41 1.71
C ILE A 206 -9.21 17.46 2.82
N GLU A 207 -9.60 17.07 4.04
CA GLU A 207 -9.41 17.93 5.19
C GLU A 207 -7.90 18.14 5.29
N SER A 208 -7.45 19.29 4.81
CA SER A 208 -6.08 19.72 5.01
C SER A 208 -5.93 19.92 6.51
N ASP A 209 -5.17 19.06 7.17
CA ASP A 209 -4.77 19.17 8.60
C ASP A 209 -3.91 20.42 8.88
N PHE A 210 -3.92 21.40 7.97
CA PHE A 210 -3.34 22.73 8.17
C PHE A 210 -4.40 23.73 8.60
N ARG A 211 -4.99 23.52 9.80
CA ARG A 211 -5.51 24.65 10.57
C ARG A 211 -4.42 25.06 11.56
N PRO A 212 -3.90 26.30 11.48
CA PRO A 212 -3.11 26.84 12.57
C PRO A 212 -4.02 26.85 13.80
N ARG A 213 -3.61 26.14 14.85
CA ARG A 213 -4.33 26.13 16.13
C ARG A 213 -4.24 27.52 16.74
N HIS A 214 -5.22 28.37 16.48
CA HIS A 214 -5.51 29.49 17.37
C HIS A 214 -6.08 28.90 18.67
N HIS A 215 -5.34 29.06 19.74
CA HIS A 215 -5.83 28.83 21.09
C HIS A 215 -6.96 29.82 21.38
N SER A 216 -8.19 29.35 21.38
CA SER A 216 -9.27 29.94 22.12
C SER A 216 -10.02 28.83 22.83
N GLN A 217 -9.96 28.90 24.15
CA GLN A 217 -10.63 27.97 25.07
C GLN A 217 -12.14 28.14 24.99
N THR A 218 -12.86 27.04 24.73
CA THR A 218 -14.17 26.75 25.36
C THR A 218 -14.48 25.26 25.13
N PRO A 219 -14.97 24.52 26.12
CA PRO A 219 -15.21 23.08 26.01
C PRO A 219 -16.58 22.84 25.42
N ALA A 220 -16.63 22.19 24.25
CA ALA A 220 -17.83 21.59 23.73
C ALA A 220 -17.53 20.13 23.37
N SER A 221 -18.35 19.24 23.91
CA SER A 221 -18.39 17.79 23.78
C SER A 221 -18.03 17.27 22.38
N SER A 222 -16.85 16.64 22.24
CA SER A 222 -16.46 15.89 21.06
C SER A 222 -16.99 14.46 21.21
N GLU A 223 -17.96 14.08 20.40
CA GLU A 223 -18.25 12.66 20.14
C GLU A 223 -17.00 12.05 19.51
N SER A 224 -16.25 11.31 20.30
CA SER A 224 -15.03 10.62 19.87
C SER A 224 -15.42 9.47 18.95
N ARG A 225 -15.05 9.56 17.67
CA ARG A 225 -15.09 8.44 16.73
C ARG A 225 -14.40 7.24 17.41
N PRO A 226 -15.03 6.06 17.45
CA PRO A 226 -14.40 4.87 18.03
C PRO A 226 -13.13 4.54 17.24
N LEU A 227 -12.00 4.40 17.94
CA LEU A 227 -10.71 4.02 17.35
C LEU A 227 -10.83 2.65 16.67
N SER A 228 -10.22 2.50 15.50
CA SER A 228 -10.10 1.21 14.83
C SER A 228 -9.25 0.24 15.67
N GLN A 229 -9.41 -1.07 15.44
CA GLN A 229 -8.62 -2.08 16.13
C GLN A 229 -7.11 -1.87 15.97
N SER A 230 -6.66 -1.45 14.79
CA SER A 230 -5.23 -1.17 14.53
C SER A 230 -4.72 0.07 15.27
N GLU A 231 -5.56 1.08 15.44
CA GLU A 231 -5.24 2.28 16.25
C GLU A 231 -5.15 1.94 17.73
N HIS A 232 -6.02 1.05 18.24
CA HIS A 232 -5.92 0.54 19.61
C HIS A 232 -4.61 -0.22 19.86
N ASP A 233 -4.24 -1.13 18.95
CA ASP A 233 -3.02 -1.91 19.07
C ASP A 233 -1.77 -1.04 19.01
N TRP A 234 -1.76 -0.06 18.11
CA TRP A 234 -0.66 0.89 18.00
C TRP A 234 -0.53 1.79 19.24
N ALA A 235 -1.65 2.28 19.77
CA ALA A 235 -1.68 3.07 21.00
C ALA A 235 -1.24 2.24 22.22
N TYR A 236 -1.60 0.95 22.27
CA TYR A 236 -1.13 0.01 23.28
C TYR A 236 0.39 -0.18 23.17
N ALA A 237 0.91 -0.49 21.98
CA ALA A 237 2.34 -0.67 21.74
C ALA A 237 3.15 0.57 22.16
N LYS A 238 2.72 1.78 21.76
CA LYS A 238 3.39 3.03 22.17
C LYS A 238 3.44 3.20 23.69
N ARG A 239 2.32 2.95 24.38
CA ARG A 239 2.29 3.08 25.85
C ARG A 239 3.16 2.03 26.55
N ALA A 240 3.17 0.79 26.06
CA ALA A 240 3.96 -0.29 26.61
C ALA A 240 5.47 -0.01 26.45
N LEU A 241 5.90 0.35 25.24
CA LEU A 241 7.29 0.69 24.95
C LEU A 241 7.77 1.95 25.70
N ALA A 242 6.92 2.96 25.82
CA ALA A 242 7.23 4.17 26.58
C ALA A 242 7.42 3.91 28.09
N ARG A 243 6.84 2.82 28.64
CA ARG A 243 7.06 2.36 30.02
C ARG A 243 8.32 1.51 30.18
N GLY A 244 8.97 1.11 29.07
CA GLY A 244 10.12 0.24 29.06
C GLY A 244 9.80 -1.26 29.00
N ASP A 245 8.57 -1.64 28.59
CA ASP A 245 8.21 -3.03 28.37
C ASP A 245 9.06 -3.61 27.23
N ASP A 246 9.47 -4.89 27.35
CA ASP A 246 10.24 -5.58 26.32
C ASP A 246 9.45 -5.65 24.99
N PRO A 247 10.01 -5.18 23.87
CA PRO A 247 9.35 -5.21 22.57
C PRO A 247 8.85 -6.59 22.14
N GLU A 248 9.59 -7.68 22.42
CA GLU A 248 9.17 -9.03 22.06
C GLU A 248 7.96 -9.49 22.89
N LEU A 249 7.87 -9.12 24.16
CA LEU A 249 6.69 -9.38 24.99
C LEU A 249 5.47 -8.59 24.50
N VAL A 250 5.66 -7.36 24.03
CA VAL A 250 4.59 -6.53 23.45
C VAL A 250 4.09 -7.14 22.14
N ILE A 251 5.01 -7.64 21.31
CA ILE A 251 4.69 -8.35 20.06
C ILE A 251 3.84 -9.58 20.39
N GLN A 252 4.28 -10.41 21.31
CA GLN A 252 3.57 -11.65 21.68
C GLN A 252 2.14 -11.35 22.17
N ARG A 253 1.97 -10.36 23.05
CA ARG A 253 0.65 -9.99 23.58
C ARG A 253 -0.31 -9.50 22.49
N ILE A 254 0.18 -8.70 21.52
CA ILE A 254 -0.65 -8.25 20.38
C ILE A 254 -0.97 -9.44 19.47
N ALA A 255 0.00 -10.33 19.21
CA ALA A 255 -0.20 -11.51 18.37
C ALA A 255 -1.26 -12.44 18.97
N ASP A 256 -1.15 -12.76 20.26
CA ASP A 256 -2.09 -13.61 20.98
C ASP A 256 -3.51 -13.01 20.99
N TYR A 257 -3.60 -11.70 21.22
CA TYR A 257 -4.90 -11.00 21.18
C TYR A 257 -5.53 -10.99 19.80
N ARG A 258 -4.73 -11.07 18.73
CA ARG A 258 -5.17 -11.08 17.33
C ARG A 258 -5.20 -12.46 16.67
N ALA A 259 -4.94 -13.53 17.40
CA ALA A 259 -4.84 -14.90 16.88
C ALA A 259 -6.07 -15.37 16.06
N GLY A 260 -7.27 -14.87 16.37
CA GLY A 260 -8.51 -15.18 15.62
C GLY A 260 -8.96 -14.11 14.61
N GLY A 261 -8.25 -12.97 14.50
CA GLY A 261 -8.71 -11.82 13.71
C GLY A 261 -7.75 -11.31 12.63
N LYS A 262 -6.57 -11.92 12.50
CA LYS A 262 -5.56 -11.59 11.48
C LYS A 262 -5.01 -12.85 10.84
N ASP A 263 -4.77 -12.81 9.54
CA ASP A 263 -4.18 -13.92 8.77
C ASP A 263 -2.78 -14.30 9.28
N ASP A 264 -2.00 -13.33 9.76
CA ASP A 264 -0.68 -13.49 10.34
C ASP A 264 -0.54 -12.55 11.54
N PRO A 265 -0.98 -12.99 12.73
CA PRO A 265 -0.96 -12.15 13.94
C PRO A 265 0.45 -11.75 14.37
N ASN A 266 1.45 -12.62 14.20
CA ASN A 266 2.83 -12.35 14.56
C ASN A 266 3.45 -11.26 13.66
N TYR A 267 3.26 -11.36 12.36
CA TYR A 267 3.71 -10.32 11.43
C TYR A 267 3.04 -8.98 11.71
N TYR A 268 1.73 -8.99 11.93
CA TYR A 268 0.96 -7.80 12.26
C TYR A 268 1.47 -7.14 13.54
N ALA A 269 1.65 -7.92 14.61
CA ALA A 269 2.12 -7.45 15.91
C ALA A 269 3.54 -6.86 15.82
N ARG A 270 4.46 -7.57 15.18
CA ARG A 270 5.84 -7.12 14.96
C ARG A 270 5.89 -5.80 14.20
N HIS A 271 5.09 -5.67 13.13
CA HIS A 271 5.04 -4.44 12.34
C HIS A 271 4.43 -3.25 13.13
N THR A 272 3.43 -3.52 13.97
CA THR A 272 2.81 -2.52 14.85
C THR A 272 3.81 -2.00 15.88
N VAL A 273 4.58 -2.89 16.51
CA VAL A 273 5.59 -2.54 17.54
C VAL A 273 6.76 -1.77 16.92
N ILE A 274 7.28 -2.19 15.75
CA ILE A 274 8.36 -1.47 15.04
C ILE A 274 7.92 -0.04 14.72
N LYS A 275 6.70 0.16 14.22
CA LYS A 275 6.17 1.52 13.94
C LYS A 275 6.00 2.34 15.21
N ALA A 276 5.57 1.74 16.30
CA ALA A 276 5.41 2.40 17.59
C ALA A 276 6.77 2.85 18.15
N GLN A 277 7.80 2.00 18.06
CA GLN A 277 9.16 2.32 18.47
C GLN A 277 9.74 3.47 17.66
N ALA A 278 9.64 3.41 16.32
CA ALA A 278 10.12 4.48 15.43
C ALA A 278 9.45 5.84 15.75
N ALA A 279 8.16 5.83 16.11
CA ALA A 279 7.45 7.05 16.50
C ALA A 279 7.95 7.62 17.84
N LEU A 280 8.33 6.76 18.80
CA LEU A 280 8.92 7.18 20.08
C LEU A 280 10.34 7.75 19.88
N ASP A 281 11.17 7.08 19.08
CA ASP A 281 12.53 7.52 18.75
C ASP A 281 12.54 8.88 18.04
N SER A 282 11.57 9.08 17.13
CA SER A 282 11.40 10.35 16.43
C SER A 282 10.94 11.48 17.36
N ALA A 283 10.07 11.19 18.34
CA ALA A 283 9.65 12.15 19.35
C ALA A 283 10.79 12.53 20.31
N ALA A 284 11.61 11.53 20.70
CA ALA A 284 12.78 11.77 21.55
C ALA A 284 13.85 12.64 20.87
N LYS A 285 14.03 12.52 19.54
CA LYS A 285 14.96 13.36 18.76
C LYS A 285 14.48 14.79 18.56
N ARG A 286 13.18 15.06 18.63
CA ARG A 286 12.59 16.42 18.50
C ARG A 286 12.62 17.19 19.81
N ALA A 287 12.66 16.52 20.94
CA ALA A 287 12.65 17.15 22.27
C ALA A 287 13.87 18.05 22.58
N PRO A 288 15.13 17.78 22.12
CA PRO A 288 16.27 18.65 22.37
C PRO A 288 16.23 19.99 21.62
N ASP A 289 15.67 20.04 20.39
CA ASP A 289 15.65 21.27 19.58
C ASP A 289 14.66 22.32 20.08
N GLU A 290 13.57 21.93 20.74
CA GLU A 290 12.62 22.87 21.34
C GLU A 290 13.13 23.49 22.66
N ALA A 291 14.04 22.82 23.38
CA ALA A 291 14.63 23.32 24.60
C ALA A 291 15.69 24.40 24.33
N VAL A 292 16.44 24.31 23.23
CA VAL A 292 17.45 25.28 22.80
C VAL A 292 16.80 26.58 22.29
N SER A 293 15.67 26.48 21.61
CA SER A 293 14.95 27.64 21.05
C SER A 293 14.27 28.52 22.11
N ARG A 294 14.04 28.01 23.34
CA ARG A 294 13.45 28.77 24.44
C ARG A 294 14.44 29.52 25.31
N SER A 295 15.74 29.24 25.22
CA SER A 295 16.78 29.88 26.03
C SER A 295 17.33 31.16 25.41
N GLU A 296 16.98 31.55 24.19
CA GLU A 296 17.49 32.74 23.50
C GLU A 296 16.54 33.97 23.55
N GLN A 297 15.42 33.90 24.24
CA GLN A 297 14.53 35.04 24.44
C GLN A 297 14.54 35.54 25.88
N THR A 298 15.63 36.14 26.30
CA THR A 298 15.66 36.98 27.49
C THR A 298 15.36 38.44 27.08
N PRO A 299 14.37 39.14 27.67
CA PRO A 299 14.08 40.50 27.29
C PRO A 299 15.15 41.42 27.88
N VAL A 300 15.72 42.25 27.02
CA VAL A 300 16.57 43.39 27.39
C VAL A 300 15.67 44.41 28.06
N VAL A 301 15.91 44.66 29.35
CA VAL A 301 15.30 45.78 30.12
C VAL A 301 16.10 47.06 29.80
N PRO A 302 15.48 48.15 29.36
CA PRO A 302 16.18 49.43 29.20
C PRO A 302 16.33 50.10 30.56
N GLU A 303 17.57 50.39 30.94
CA GLU A 303 17.88 51.32 32.04
C GLU A 303 17.57 52.75 31.63
N HIS A 304 16.87 53.47 32.53
CA HIS A 304 16.80 54.92 32.57
C HIS A 304 17.70 55.47 33.68
#